data_1122d26e8ecbcb52d35f38865b60f846
#
_entry.id   1122d26e8ecbcb52d35f38865b60f846
#
_cell.length_a   1.000
_cell.length_b   1.000
_cell.length_c   1.000
_cell.angle_alpha   90.00
_cell.angle_beta   90.00
_cell.angle_gamma   90.00
#
_symmetry.space_group_name_H-M   'P 1'
#
loop_
_entity.id
_entity.type
_entity.pdbx_description
1 polymer ?
#
loop_
_entity_poly.entity_id
_entity_poly.type
_entity_poly.pdbx_seq_one_letter_code
_entity_poly.pdbx_strand_id
1 'polypeptide(L)'
;MVMKKIILLVCCLLGISGMAQAEGGTYLFSYFIGDSRDGLHLAYSEDGLTWTPLKNGESFLKPTVGKDKLMRDPSICQGPDGTWHMVWTSSWTDRIIGYASSRDLVNWSEQKAIPVMMHEPTAHNCWAPELFYDEPSQTFYIIWATTIPGRHKEVPVIESEKGLNHRIYYVTTKDFKTFSETGMFFNPDFSVIDAAIVRDPKAKDLIMVVKNENSLPAEKNLRITRTKSITDGFPTEVSAPITGNYWCEGPAPLFVDGTLYVYFDKYREHKYGAVRSADGKSWEDISDTVSFPKGTRHGTAFPVDEETLERLKKL
;
A
#
# COMPACT_ATOMS: atom_id res chain seq x y z
N MET A 1 4.83 -61.76 -32.88
CA MET A 1 5.76 -61.03 -32.05
C MET A 1 5.30 -59.56 -32.03
N VAL A 2 4.50 -59.19 -31.01
CA VAL A 2 3.84 -57.87 -30.93
C VAL A 2 4.63 -57.00 -29.98
N MET A 3 5.26 -55.96 -30.48
CA MET A 3 5.98 -54.96 -29.68
C MET A 3 4.96 -54.01 -29.03
N LYS A 4 4.84 -54.08 -27.70
CA LYS A 4 4.13 -53.07 -26.88
C LYS A 4 4.99 -51.81 -26.77
N LYS A 5 4.52 -50.70 -27.35
CA LYS A 5 5.08 -49.37 -27.09
C LYS A 5 4.62 -48.91 -25.70
N ILE A 6 5.57 -48.70 -24.81
CA ILE A 6 5.35 -48.03 -23.50
C ILE A 6 5.43 -46.56 -23.76
N ILE A 7 4.31 -45.87 -23.58
CA ILE A 7 4.27 -44.39 -23.55
C ILE A 7 4.56 -43.95 -22.10
N LEU A 8 5.69 -43.32 -21.92
CA LEU A 8 6.10 -42.72 -20.62
C LEU A 8 5.41 -41.36 -20.53
N LEU A 9 4.37 -41.28 -19.69
CA LEU A 9 3.70 -40.02 -19.39
C LEU A 9 4.52 -39.27 -18.33
N VAL A 10 5.27 -38.25 -18.76
CA VAL A 10 5.97 -37.35 -17.82
C VAL A 10 4.94 -36.35 -17.29
N CYS A 11 4.42 -36.58 -16.11
CA CYS A 11 3.65 -35.59 -15.36
C CYS A 11 4.62 -34.52 -14.83
N CYS A 12 4.68 -33.37 -15.50
CA CYS A 12 5.23 -32.16 -14.91
C CYS A 12 4.30 -31.71 -13.77
N LEU A 13 4.64 -32.06 -12.55
CA LEU A 13 4.10 -31.43 -11.35
C LEU A 13 4.66 -30.01 -11.30
N LEU A 14 3.90 -29.05 -11.81
CA LEU A 14 4.08 -27.65 -11.48
C LEU A 14 3.74 -27.51 -9.99
N GLY A 15 4.78 -27.41 -9.17
CA GLY A 15 4.64 -27.08 -7.77
C GLY A 15 4.04 -25.68 -7.66
N ILE A 16 2.77 -25.59 -7.32
CA ILE A 16 2.15 -24.37 -6.83
C ILE A 16 2.75 -24.16 -5.44
N SER A 17 3.81 -23.35 -5.37
CA SER A 17 4.30 -22.81 -4.10
C SER A 17 3.28 -21.79 -3.60
N GLY A 18 2.18 -22.28 -3.01
CA GLY A 18 1.39 -21.46 -2.12
C GLY A 18 2.33 -21.03 -0.99
N MET A 19 2.60 -19.73 -0.87
CA MET A 19 3.28 -19.18 0.30
C MET A 19 2.46 -19.57 1.54
N ALA A 20 2.82 -20.69 2.18
CA ALA A 20 2.40 -20.97 3.53
C ALA A 20 3.07 -19.87 4.38
N GLN A 21 2.27 -18.99 4.95
CA GLN A 21 2.70 -18.02 5.94
C GLN A 21 3.29 -18.82 7.11
N ALA A 22 4.60 -18.76 7.28
CA ALA A 22 5.29 -19.42 8.39
C ALA A 22 4.77 -18.84 9.71
N GLU A 23 4.58 -19.69 10.73
CA GLU A 23 4.44 -19.24 12.12
C GLU A 23 5.75 -18.50 12.49
N GLY A 24 5.67 -17.21 12.81
CA GLY A 24 6.82 -16.32 12.98
C GLY A 24 7.29 -15.74 11.65
N GLY A 25 6.52 -14.80 11.06
CA GLY A 25 6.82 -14.21 9.77
C GLY A 25 7.91 -13.16 9.83
N THR A 26 8.68 -13.02 8.76
CA THR A 26 9.58 -11.90 8.54
C THR A 26 8.91 -10.84 7.68
N TYR A 27 9.04 -9.58 8.08
CA TYR A 27 8.30 -8.48 7.48
C TYR A 27 9.23 -7.34 7.09
N LEU A 28 8.88 -6.63 6.04
CA LEU A 28 9.48 -5.37 5.65
C LEU A 28 8.47 -4.23 5.73
N PHE A 29 8.98 -3.04 5.95
CA PHE A 29 8.25 -1.78 5.90
C PHE A 29 8.98 -0.82 4.97
N SER A 30 8.33 -0.42 3.87
CA SER A 30 8.82 0.68 3.03
C SER A 30 8.38 2.00 3.64
N TYR A 31 9.24 3.01 3.63
CA TYR A 31 8.90 4.32 4.16
C TYR A 31 9.74 5.43 3.53
N PHE A 32 9.35 6.66 3.76
CA PHE A 32 10.15 7.83 3.47
C PHE A 32 10.40 8.63 4.75
N ILE A 33 11.35 9.54 4.70
CA ILE A 33 11.66 10.45 5.80
C ILE A 33 11.66 11.91 5.34
N GLY A 34 11.47 12.85 6.27
CA GLY A 34 11.61 14.28 6.02
C GLY A 34 10.75 14.78 4.85
N ASP A 35 11.40 15.43 3.89
CA ASP A 35 10.75 15.98 2.67
C ASP A 35 10.67 14.97 1.53
N SER A 36 11.02 13.70 1.76
CA SER A 36 10.96 12.57 0.83
C SER A 36 11.90 12.62 -0.40
N ARG A 37 12.80 13.59 -0.47
CA ARG A 37 13.80 13.67 -1.56
C ARG A 37 14.95 12.71 -1.39
N ASP A 38 15.13 12.20 -0.19
CA ASP A 38 16.12 11.14 0.09
C ASP A 38 15.66 9.79 -0.48
N GLY A 39 14.34 9.57 -0.57
CA GLY A 39 13.75 8.46 -1.30
C GLY A 39 13.28 7.31 -0.44
N LEU A 40 13.43 6.08 -0.98
CA LEU A 40 12.98 4.84 -0.36
C LEU A 40 13.89 4.43 0.80
N HIS A 41 13.26 4.15 1.94
CA HIS A 41 13.89 3.46 3.06
C HIS A 41 13.16 2.15 3.33
N LEU A 42 13.87 1.17 3.90
CA LEU A 42 13.30 -0.09 4.34
C LEU A 42 13.67 -0.35 5.81
N ALA A 43 12.71 -0.87 6.55
CA ALA A 43 12.91 -1.44 7.87
C ALA A 43 12.40 -2.89 7.89
N TYR A 44 12.90 -3.71 8.81
CA TYR A 44 12.43 -5.07 9.00
C TYR A 44 11.89 -5.30 10.41
N SER A 45 11.03 -6.29 10.53
CA SER A 45 10.53 -6.79 11.81
C SER A 45 10.36 -8.31 11.75
N GLU A 46 10.56 -8.98 12.88
CA GLU A 46 10.31 -10.40 13.07
C GLU A 46 9.10 -10.66 13.98
N ASP A 47 8.58 -9.60 14.60
CA ASP A 47 7.46 -9.67 15.56
C ASP A 47 6.28 -8.74 15.21
N GLY A 48 6.42 -7.90 14.17
CA GLY A 48 5.45 -6.87 13.82
C GLY A 48 5.40 -5.69 14.80
N LEU A 49 6.25 -5.64 15.83
CA LEU A 49 6.26 -4.60 16.87
C LEU A 49 7.51 -3.74 16.79
N THR A 50 8.67 -4.37 16.62
CA THR A 50 9.96 -3.68 16.58
C THR A 50 10.46 -3.63 15.14
N TRP A 51 10.53 -2.42 14.58
CA TRP A 51 10.97 -2.17 13.21
C TRP A 51 12.38 -1.59 13.21
N THR A 52 13.33 -2.35 12.67
CA THR A 52 14.76 -2.00 12.62
C THR A 52 15.12 -1.50 11.22
N PRO A 53 15.77 -0.33 11.07
CA PRO A 53 16.15 0.17 9.76
C PRO A 53 17.18 -0.74 9.11
N LEU A 54 17.01 -1.04 7.83
CA LEU A 54 18.00 -1.69 7.00
C LEU A 54 19.03 -0.67 6.49
N LYS A 55 20.20 -1.15 6.07
CA LYS A 55 21.27 -0.33 5.47
C LYS A 55 21.63 0.88 6.34
N ASN A 56 21.63 0.69 7.68
CA ASN A 56 21.86 1.77 8.65
C ASN A 56 20.96 3.02 8.48
N GLY A 57 19.77 2.84 7.89
CA GLY A 57 18.84 3.93 7.60
C GLY A 57 19.16 4.72 6.35
N GLU A 58 20.10 4.28 5.52
CA GLU A 58 20.39 4.90 4.23
C GLU A 58 19.31 4.58 3.18
N SER A 59 19.13 5.48 2.24
CA SER A 59 18.18 5.32 1.13
C SER A 59 18.56 4.17 0.18
N PHE A 60 17.55 3.43 -0.26
CA PHE A 60 17.66 2.38 -1.27
C PHE A 60 17.46 2.90 -2.70
N LEU A 61 16.70 3.97 -2.88
CA LEU A 61 16.41 4.55 -4.19
C LEU A 61 16.03 6.01 -4.04
N LYS A 62 16.76 6.91 -4.71
CA LYS A 62 16.43 8.34 -4.77
C LYS A 62 15.47 8.64 -5.93
N PRO A 63 14.44 9.51 -5.74
CA PRO A 63 13.48 9.81 -6.78
C PRO A 63 14.09 10.64 -7.91
N THR A 64 13.72 10.30 -9.14
CA THR A 64 14.15 11.01 -10.36
C THR A 64 12.99 11.48 -11.23
N VAL A 65 11.78 10.94 -11.02
CA VAL A 65 10.57 11.25 -11.79
C VAL A 65 9.62 12.18 -11.04
N GLY A 66 8.71 12.82 -11.78
CA GLY A 66 7.77 13.77 -11.25
C GLY A 66 8.31 15.20 -11.17
N LYS A 67 7.41 16.16 -11.15
CA LYS A 67 7.73 17.59 -11.14
C LYS A 67 8.60 17.98 -9.94
N ASP A 68 8.25 17.46 -8.74
CA ASP A 68 8.94 17.79 -7.50
C ASP A 68 10.01 16.77 -7.10
N LYS A 69 10.10 15.64 -7.82
CA LYS A 69 10.99 14.52 -7.54
C LYS A 69 10.90 14.07 -6.08
N LEU A 70 9.68 13.80 -5.63
CA LEU A 70 9.42 13.25 -4.31
C LEU A 70 9.31 11.72 -4.41
N MET A 71 9.56 11.03 -3.29
CA MET A 71 9.17 9.63 -3.10
C MET A 71 8.45 9.52 -1.77
N ARG A 72 7.18 9.92 -1.80
CA ARG A 72 6.28 9.81 -0.64
C ARG A 72 5.44 8.56 -0.80
N ASP A 73 5.01 8.02 0.32
CA ASP A 73 4.02 6.95 0.38
C ASP A 73 4.42 5.74 -0.51
N PRO A 74 5.67 5.21 -0.40
CA PRO A 74 6.11 4.13 -1.27
C PRO A 74 5.35 2.84 -0.95
N SER A 75 4.57 2.34 -1.93
CA SER A 75 3.86 1.07 -1.83
C SER A 75 4.54 0.00 -2.66
N ILE A 76 4.85 -1.14 -2.02
CA ILE A 76 5.58 -2.26 -2.61
C ILE A 76 4.72 -3.52 -2.57
N CYS A 77 4.66 -4.23 -3.71
CA CYS A 77 3.99 -5.51 -3.85
C CYS A 77 4.82 -6.46 -4.71
N GLN A 78 4.86 -7.75 -4.34
CA GLN A 78 5.52 -8.77 -5.15
C GLN A 78 4.56 -9.35 -6.18
N GLY A 79 5.01 -9.46 -7.42
CA GLY A 79 4.28 -10.14 -8.48
C GLY A 79 4.50 -11.67 -8.45
N PRO A 80 3.68 -12.41 -9.23
CA PRO A 80 3.73 -13.87 -9.25
C PRO A 80 5.04 -14.43 -9.84
N ASP A 81 5.80 -13.62 -10.56
CA ASP A 81 7.12 -13.95 -11.10
C ASP A 81 8.28 -13.63 -10.14
N GLY A 82 7.98 -13.22 -8.90
CA GLY A 82 8.95 -12.82 -7.89
C GLY A 82 9.51 -11.41 -8.07
N THR A 83 9.02 -10.63 -9.05
CA THR A 83 9.41 -9.22 -9.22
C THR A 83 8.70 -8.37 -8.16
N TRP A 84 9.45 -7.53 -7.47
CA TRP A 84 8.94 -6.47 -6.61
C TRP A 84 8.62 -5.24 -7.46
N HIS A 85 7.42 -4.73 -7.32
CA HIS A 85 6.94 -3.53 -7.96
C HIS A 85 6.71 -2.46 -6.90
N MET A 86 7.05 -1.23 -7.20
CA MET A 86 6.85 -0.09 -6.31
C MET A 86 6.20 1.07 -7.04
N VAL A 87 5.22 1.70 -6.41
CA VAL A 87 4.61 2.95 -6.81
C VAL A 87 4.76 3.99 -5.69
N TRP A 88 4.76 5.29 -6.03
CA TRP A 88 4.89 6.34 -5.03
C TRP A 88 4.33 7.68 -5.51
N THR A 89 4.03 8.57 -4.57
CA THR A 89 3.70 9.98 -4.83
C THR A 89 4.96 10.73 -5.26
N SER A 90 4.99 11.20 -6.50
CA SER A 90 6.17 11.84 -7.10
C SER A 90 6.17 13.36 -7.03
N SER A 91 5.03 13.98 -6.70
CA SER A 91 4.85 15.44 -6.65
C SER A 91 3.63 15.83 -5.83
N TRP A 92 3.61 17.07 -5.36
CA TRP A 92 2.46 17.66 -4.68
C TRP A 92 1.27 17.95 -5.62
N THR A 93 1.54 18.26 -6.88
CA THR A 93 0.53 18.73 -7.83
C THR A 93 0.74 18.16 -9.23
N ASP A 94 1.00 16.86 -9.32
CA ASP A 94 1.19 16.19 -10.60
C ASP A 94 0.03 15.22 -10.89
N ARG A 95 -0.10 14.81 -12.15
CA ARG A 95 -1.12 13.87 -12.65
C ARG A 95 -0.53 12.53 -13.01
N ILE A 96 0.62 12.24 -12.43
CA ILE A 96 1.37 11.00 -12.58
C ILE A 96 1.68 10.41 -11.21
N ILE A 97 2.03 9.14 -11.18
CA ILE A 97 2.68 8.47 -10.06
C ILE A 97 4.03 7.92 -10.52
N GLY A 98 4.98 7.76 -9.58
CA GLY A 98 6.25 7.10 -9.85
C GLY A 98 6.13 5.59 -9.84
N TYR A 99 6.99 4.89 -10.59
CA TYR A 99 7.08 3.43 -10.64
C TYR A 99 8.53 2.99 -10.84
N ALA A 100 8.91 1.92 -10.16
CA ALA A 100 10.11 1.13 -10.41
C ALA A 100 9.89 -0.34 -10.03
N SER A 101 10.74 -1.24 -10.51
CA SER A 101 10.71 -2.65 -10.15
C SER A 101 12.09 -3.15 -9.75
N SER A 102 12.12 -4.24 -8.97
CA SER A 102 13.35 -4.87 -8.49
C SER A 102 13.18 -6.38 -8.37
N ARG A 103 14.27 -7.13 -8.52
CA ARG A 103 14.32 -8.56 -8.23
C ARG A 103 14.81 -8.87 -6.81
N ASP A 104 15.35 -7.86 -6.14
CA ASP A 104 16.08 -8.05 -4.89
C ASP A 104 15.87 -6.95 -3.85
N LEU A 105 14.98 -5.98 -4.10
CA LEU A 105 14.70 -4.82 -3.26
C LEU A 105 15.90 -3.86 -3.07
N VAL A 106 17.01 -4.11 -3.75
CA VAL A 106 18.25 -3.33 -3.67
C VAL A 106 18.54 -2.64 -5.01
N ASN A 107 18.53 -3.42 -6.09
CA ASN A 107 18.77 -2.94 -7.43
C ASN A 107 17.43 -2.68 -8.13
N TRP A 108 17.10 -1.40 -8.28
CA TRP A 108 15.84 -0.96 -8.87
C TRP A 108 16.02 -0.62 -10.36
N SER A 109 15.00 -0.89 -11.15
CA SER A 109 14.94 -0.52 -12.55
C SER A 109 15.03 1.00 -12.76
N GLU A 110 15.18 1.44 -13.99
CA GLU A 110 14.91 2.82 -14.37
C GLU A 110 13.49 3.22 -13.90
N GLN A 111 13.42 4.40 -13.29
CA GLN A 111 12.15 4.94 -12.78
C GLN A 111 11.27 5.45 -13.94
N LYS A 112 9.99 5.20 -13.86
CA LYS A 112 9.00 5.62 -14.85
C LYS A 112 7.91 6.48 -14.21
N ALA A 113 7.35 7.38 -14.99
CA ALA A 113 6.14 8.11 -14.67
C ALA A 113 4.94 7.39 -15.30
N ILE A 114 3.95 6.99 -14.49
CA ILE A 114 2.68 6.44 -14.97
C ILE A 114 1.67 7.58 -15.06
N PRO A 115 1.16 7.93 -16.26
CA PRO A 115 0.30 9.10 -16.49
C PRO A 115 -1.18 8.82 -16.15
N VAL A 116 -1.47 8.56 -14.87
CA VAL A 116 -2.76 8.04 -14.39
C VAL A 116 -3.93 9.03 -14.49
N MET A 117 -3.68 10.37 -14.44
CA MET A 117 -4.73 11.42 -14.47
C MET A 117 -4.55 12.42 -15.63
N MET A 118 -3.82 12.07 -16.68
CA MET A 118 -3.57 13.01 -17.80
C MET A 118 -4.84 13.34 -18.60
N HIS A 119 -5.83 12.45 -18.60
CA HIS A 119 -7.14 12.66 -19.24
C HIS A 119 -8.02 13.69 -18.51
N GLU A 120 -7.70 14.03 -17.25
CA GLU A 120 -8.42 15.00 -16.44
C GLU A 120 -7.51 16.23 -16.16
N PRO A 121 -7.59 17.29 -17.00
CA PRO A 121 -6.70 18.43 -16.91
C PRO A 121 -6.77 19.21 -15.59
N THR A 122 -7.90 19.11 -14.89
CA THR A 122 -8.16 19.79 -13.63
C THR A 122 -7.79 18.98 -12.40
N ALA A 123 -7.38 17.72 -12.55
CA ALA A 123 -6.92 16.92 -11.43
C ALA A 123 -5.74 17.58 -10.73
N HIS A 124 -5.87 17.78 -9.43
CA HIS A 124 -4.91 18.53 -8.63
C HIS A 124 -3.67 17.71 -8.28
N ASN A 125 -3.85 16.44 -7.95
CA ASN A 125 -2.82 15.58 -7.36
C ASN A 125 -3.07 14.10 -7.68
N CYS A 126 -2.03 13.28 -7.47
CA CYS A 126 -2.11 11.82 -7.40
C CYS A 126 -1.31 11.40 -6.17
N TRP A 127 -1.97 11.24 -5.02
CA TRP A 127 -1.31 11.01 -3.74
C TRP A 127 -1.54 9.61 -3.20
N ALA A 128 -0.57 9.15 -2.42
CA ALA A 128 -0.59 7.89 -1.70
C ALA A 128 -1.06 6.71 -2.58
N PRO A 129 -0.34 6.44 -3.70
CA PRO A 129 -0.68 5.28 -4.50
C PRO A 129 -0.39 4.00 -3.73
N GLU A 130 -1.36 3.08 -3.76
CA GLU A 130 -1.25 1.74 -3.21
C GLU A 130 -1.27 0.71 -4.33
N LEU A 131 -0.42 -0.29 -4.21
CA LEU A 131 -0.27 -1.37 -5.18
C LEU A 131 -0.75 -2.69 -4.58
N PHE A 132 -1.76 -3.29 -5.18
CA PHE A 132 -2.32 -4.56 -4.77
C PHE A 132 -2.36 -5.55 -5.94
N TYR A 133 -1.85 -6.78 -5.71
CA TYR A 133 -1.97 -7.88 -6.68
C TYR A 133 -3.15 -8.77 -6.31
N ASP A 134 -4.11 -8.87 -7.23
CA ASP A 134 -5.24 -9.77 -7.08
C ASP A 134 -4.95 -11.09 -7.79
N GLU A 135 -4.61 -12.12 -7.00
CA GLU A 135 -4.27 -13.46 -7.52
C GLU A 135 -5.39 -14.08 -8.36
N PRO A 136 -6.70 -14.00 -7.99
CA PRO A 136 -7.76 -14.60 -8.78
C PRO A 136 -7.86 -14.05 -10.20
N SER A 137 -7.70 -12.75 -10.39
CA SER A 137 -7.72 -12.10 -11.71
C SER A 137 -6.35 -11.99 -12.37
N GLN A 138 -5.27 -12.35 -11.66
CA GLN A 138 -3.87 -12.17 -12.07
C GLN A 138 -3.59 -10.74 -12.53
N THR A 139 -4.04 -9.76 -11.75
CA THR A 139 -4.04 -8.35 -12.13
C THR A 139 -3.55 -7.49 -10.97
N PHE A 140 -2.66 -6.54 -11.27
CA PHE A 140 -2.30 -5.49 -10.35
C PHE A 140 -3.32 -4.37 -10.39
N TYR A 141 -3.76 -3.93 -9.23
CA TYR A 141 -4.54 -2.72 -9.02
C TYR A 141 -3.61 -1.66 -8.45
N ILE A 142 -3.58 -0.51 -9.09
CA ILE A 142 -2.92 0.69 -8.58
C ILE A 142 -4.02 1.66 -8.25
N ILE A 143 -4.18 2.00 -6.98
CA ILE A 143 -5.20 2.93 -6.49
C ILE A 143 -4.51 4.16 -5.90
N TRP A 144 -5.10 5.34 -5.99
CA TRP A 144 -4.55 6.58 -5.46
C TRP A 144 -5.63 7.61 -5.16
N ALA A 145 -5.31 8.62 -4.34
CA ALA A 145 -6.20 9.72 -4.02
C ALA A 145 -6.01 10.91 -4.96
N THR A 146 -7.12 11.44 -5.48
CA THR A 146 -7.15 12.65 -6.32
C THR A 146 -8.28 13.58 -5.91
N THR A 147 -7.99 14.89 -5.86
CA THR A 147 -8.99 15.95 -5.85
C THR A 147 -9.18 16.48 -7.27
N ILE A 148 -10.42 16.56 -7.72
CA ILE A 148 -10.80 17.27 -8.94
C ILE A 148 -11.64 18.49 -8.50
N PRO A 149 -11.11 19.70 -8.62
CA PRO A 149 -11.79 20.91 -8.15
C PRO A 149 -13.21 21.06 -8.72
N GLY A 150 -14.14 21.37 -7.85
CA GLY A 150 -15.54 21.56 -8.23
C GLY A 150 -16.38 20.29 -8.31
N ARG A 151 -15.79 19.11 -8.12
CA ARG A 151 -16.52 17.84 -7.93
C ARG A 151 -16.80 17.57 -6.44
N HIS A 152 -17.80 16.73 -6.18
CA HIS A 152 -18.16 16.25 -4.81
C HIS A 152 -18.47 17.38 -3.82
N LYS A 153 -19.21 18.41 -4.29
CA LYS A 153 -19.54 19.62 -3.50
C LYS A 153 -20.44 19.33 -2.30
N GLU A 154 -21.01 18.14 -2.24
CA GLU A 154 -21.82 17.63 -1.11
C GLU A 154 -20.97 17.44 0.16
N VAL A 155 -19.66 17.24 0.02
CA VAL A 155 -18.72 17.12 1.15
C VAL A 155 -18.11 18.49 1.43
N PRO A 156 -18.34 19.08 2.61
CA PRO A 156 -17.79 20.40 2.93
C PRO A 156 -16.27 20.35 3.12
N VAL A 157 -15.60 21.34 2.54
CA VAL A 157 -14.15 21.54 2.65
C VAL A 157 -13.83 22.92 3.18
N ILE A 158 -12.67 23.11 3.78
CA ILE A 158 -12.21 24.39 4.28
C ILE A 158 -11.02 24.92 3.45
N GLU A 159 -10.97 26.22 3.26
CA GLU A 159 -9.90 26.88 2.49
C GLU A 159 -8.51 26.68 3.11
N SER A 160 -8.42 26.62 4.45
CA SER A 160 -7.16 26.39 5.16
C SER A 160 -6.51 25.05 4.78
N GLU A 161 -7.28 24.08 4.29
CA GLU A 161 -6.81 22.82 3.72
C GLU A 161 -6.84 22.84 2.18
N LYS A 162 -6.78 24.02 1.56
CA LYS A 162 -6.75 24.24 0.11
C LYS A 162 -7.97 23.70 -0.64
N GLY A 163 -9.09 23.50 0.04
CA GLY A 163 -10.31 22.94 -0.56
C GLY A 163 -10.16 21.53 -1.10
N LEU A 164 -9.21 20.75 -0.58
CA LEU A 164 -8.96 19.38 -1.04
C LEU A 164 -10.11 18.46 -0.64
N ASN A 165 -10.65 17.72 -1.61
CA ASN A 165 -11.76 16.80 -1.46
C ASN A 165 -11.52 15.56 -2.31
N HIS A 166 -10.83 14.61 -1.74
CA HIS A 166 -10.29 13.45 -2.46
C HIS A 166 -11.30 12.33 -2.66
N ARG A 167 -11.10 11.58 -3.75
CA ARG A 167 -11.68 10.25 -3.98
C ARG A 167 -10.58 9.30 -4.42
N ILE A 168 -10.82 8.01 -4.27
CA ILE A 168 -9.86 7.00 -4.70
C ILE A 168 -10.17 6.61 -6.15
N TYR A 169 -9.16 6.72 -7.00
CA TYR A 169 -9.16 6.31 -8.40
C TYR A 169 -8.27 5.09 -8.58
N TYR A 170 -8.36 4.42 -9.72
CA TYR A 170 -7.53 3.27 -10.03
C TYR A 170 -7.25 3.11 -11.50
N VAL A 171 -6.18 2.38 -11.79
CA VAL A 171 -5.91 1.67 -13.04
C VAL A 171 -5.53 0.24 -12.72
N THR A 172 -5.66 -0.64 -13.71
CA THR A 172 -5.16 -2.01 -13.63
C THR A 172 -4.07 -2.26 -14.66
N THR A 173 -3.18 -3.21 -14.36
CA THR A 173 -2.14 -3.66 -15.27
C THR A 173 -1.76 -5.11 -14.98
N LYS A 174 -1.19 -5.79 -16.00
CA LYS A 174 -0.59 -7.12 -15.84
C LYS A 174 0.92 -7.10 -16.04
N ASP A 175 1.46 -6.03 -16.61
CA ASP A 175 2.84 -5.98 -17.11
C ASP A 175 3.56 -4.66 -16.85
N PHE A 176 2.91 -3.67 -16.22
CA PHE A 176 3.41 -2.30 -16.01
C PHE A 176 3.90 -1.60 -17.29
N LYS A 177 3.32 -2.01 -18.44
CA LYS A 177 3.53 -1.39 -19.76
C LYS A 177 2.21 -0.91 -20.35
N THR A 178 1.17 -1.67 -20.14
CA THR A 178 -0.20 -1.36 -20.57
C THR A 178 -1.10 -1.21 -19.34
N PHE A 179 -1.94 -0.20 -19.35
CA PHE A 179 -2.84 0.13 -18.24
C PHE A 179 -4.27 0.25 -18.75
N SER A 180 -5.23 -0.08 -17.90
CA SER A 180 -6.63 0.24 -18.16
C SER A 180 -6.85 1.75 -18.24
N GLU A 181 -8.01 2.17 -18.69
CA GLU A 181 -8.50 3.52 -18.44
C GLU A 181 -8.64 3.74 -16.93
N THR A 182 -8.48 5.01 -16.52
CA THR A 182 -8.68 5.40 -15.12
C THR A 182 -10.15 5.33 -14.75
N GLY A 183 -10.45 4.62 -13.68
CA GLY A 183 -11.79 4.52 -13.10
C GLY A 183 -11.87 5.08 -11.69
N MET A 184 -13.10 5.31 -11.22
CA MET A 184 -13.39 5.59 -9.81
C MET A 184 -13.36 4.28 -9.04
N PHE A 185 -12.49 4.18 -8.04
CA PHE A 185 -12.37 2.98 -7.21
C PHE A 185 -13.25 3.03 -5.97
N PHE A 186 -13.22 4.16 -5.24
CA PHE A 186 -14.00 4.31 -4.02
C PHE A 186 -14.47 5.75 -3.84
N ASN A 187 -15.79 5.92 -3.68
CA ASN A 187 -16.46 7.21 -3.59
C ASN A 187 -17.48 7.22 -2.45
N PRO A 188 -17.02 7.32 -1.19
CA PRO A 188 -17.90 7.46 -0.04
C PRO A 188 -18.46 8.89 0.06
N ASP A 189 -19.34 9.12 1.04
CA ASP A 189 -19.94 10.43 1.36
C ASP A 189 -19.01 11.36 2.16
N PHE A 190 -17.70 11.11 2.15
CA PHE A 190 -16.67 11.91 2.81
C PHE A 190 -15.41 12.03 1.94
N SER A 191 -14.56 13.00 2.24
CA SER A 191 -13.24 13.10 1.61
C SER A 191 -12.35 11.95 2.08
N VAL A 192 -11.86 11.13 1.14
CA VAL A 192 -11.12 9.90 1.42
C VAL A 192 -9.74 9.91 0.78
N ILE A 193 -8.72 9.54 1.57
CA ILE A 193 -7.33 9.47 1.14
C ILE A 193 -6.67 8.22 1.76
N ASP A 194 -5.48 7.86 1.31
CA ASP A 194 -4.64 6.81 1.91
C ASP A 194 -5.38 5.47 2.04
N ALA A 195 -5.82 4.92 0.92
CA ALA A 195 -6.45 3.60 0.89
C ALA A 195 -5.39 2.51 0.76
N ALA A 196 -5.43 1.50 1.64
CA ALA A 196 -4.56 0.34 1.59
C ALA A 196 -5.37 -0.96 1.67
N ILE A 197 -4.98 -1.98 0.91
CA ILE A 197 -5.75 -3.23 0.77
C ILE A 197 -4.92 -4.41 1.28
N VAL A 198 -5.53 -5.26 2.10
CA VAL A 198 -4.95 -6.53 2.53
C VAL A 198 -5.96 -7.67 2.37
N ARG A 199 -5.48 -8.86 2.04
CA ARG A 199 -6.29 -10.08 2.00
C ARG A 199 -6.26 -10.78 3.35
N ASP A 200 -7.44 -11.05 3.92
CA ASP A 200 -7.57 -11.87 5.12
C ASP A 200 -7.10 -13.32 4.81
N PRO A 201 -6.07 -13.85 5.48
CA PRO A 201 -5.53 -15.16 5.17
C PRO A 201 -6.50 -16.30 5.49
N LYS A 202 -7.47 -16.08 6.40
CA LYS A 202 -8.46 -17.08 6.83
C LYS A 202 -9.76 -16.94 6.05
N ALA A 203 -10.40 -15.78 6.11
CA ALA A 203 -11.69 -15.52 5.46
C ALA A 203 -11.57 -15.34 3.93
N LYS A 204 -10.36 -15.04 3.44
CA LYS A 204 -10.06 -14.71 2.03
C LYS A 204 -10.71 -13.41 1.53
N ASP A 205 -11.45 -12.72 2.39
CA ASP A 205 -12.00 -11.40 2.09
C ASP A 205 -10.89 -10.37 1.90
N LEU A 206 -11.17 -9.33 1.16
CA LEU A 206 -10.34 -8.13 1.06
C LEU A 206 -10.79 -7.12 2.09
N ILE A 207 -9.85 -6.57 2.82
CA ILE A 207 -10.05 -5.49 3.77
C ILE A 207 -9.36 -4.27 3.19
N MET A 208 -10.10 -3.18 3.02
CA MET A 208 -9.54 -1.89 2.68
C MET A 208 -9.59 -0.99 3.91
N VAL A 209 -8.45 -0.44 4.27
CA VAL A 209 -8.31 0.60 5.29
C VAL A 209 -8.22 1.93 4.58
N VAL A 210 -8.99 2.92 5.01
CA VAL A 210 -9.02 4.25 4.42
C VAL A 210 -8.93 5.32 5.49
N LYS A 211 -8.35 6.47 5.16
CA LYS A 211 -8.42 7.65 6.00
C LYS A 211 -9.65 8.48 5.64
N ASN A 212 -10.50 8.75 6.63
CA ASN A 212 -11.49 9.81 6.52
C ASN A 212 -10.77 11.16 6.68
N GLU A 213 -10.73 11.93 5.59
CA GLU A 213 -10.01 13.20 5.50
C GLU A 213 -10.91 14.42 5.72
N ASN A 214 -12.16 14.22 6.16
CA ASN A 214 -13.07 15.33 6.42
C ASN A 214 -12.47 16.36 7.39
N SER A 215 -12.71 17.62 7.06
CA SER A 215 -12.23 18.76 7.83
C SER A 215 -13.35 19.45 8.63
N LEU A 216 -14.61 19.23 8.25
CA LEU A 216 -15.81 19.82 8.86
C LEU A 216 -16.92 18.77 9.04
N PRO A 217 -17.07 18.18 10.25
CA PRO A 217 -16.11 18.21 11.36
C PRO A 217 -14.80 17.52 10.99
N ALA A 218 -13.72 17.84 11.70
CA ALA A 218 -12.44 17.18 11.48
C ALA A 218 -12.52 15.74 11.99
N GLU A 219 -12.29 14.77 11.08
CA GLU A 219 -12.29 13.34 11.39
C GLU A 219 -10.88 12.81 11.50
N LYS A 220 -10.10 12.85 10.41
CA LYS A 220 -8.67 12.50 10.37
C LYS A 220 -8.34 11.17 11.05
N ASN A 221 -9.21 10.17 10.86
CA ASN A 221 -9.14 8.84 11.46
C ASN A 221 -9.17 7.73 10.41
N LEU A 222 -8.81 6.51 10.80
CA LEU A 222 -8.85 5.34 9.93
C LEU A 222 -10.16 4.56 10.11
N ARG A 223 -10.65 4.03 8.99
CA ARG A 223 -11.86 3.21 8.91
C ARG A 223 -11.63 2.03 7.97
N ILE A 224 -12.45 1.00 8.06
CA ILE A 224 -12.36 -0.18 7.19
C ILE A 224 -13.68 -0.44 6.46
N THR A 225 -13.54 -1.04 5.27
CA THR A 225 -14.62 -1.70 4.53
C THR A 225 -14.12 -3.04 4.01
N ARG A 226 -15.02 -3.95 3.63
CA ARG A 226 -14.66 -5.31 3.21
C ARG A 226 -15.43 -5.73 1.97
N THR A 227 -14.78 -6.53 1.12
CA THR A 227 -15.42 -7.21 -0.01
C THR A 227 -14.85 -8.62 -0.20
N LYS A 228 -15.57 -9.48 -0.87
CA LYS A 228 -15.08 -10.81 -1.24
C LYS A 228 -14.22 -10.79 -2.49
N SER A 229 -14.47 -9.83 -3.37
CA SER A 229 -13.74 -9.69 -4.64
C SER A 229 -13.50 -8.22 -4.94
N ILE A 230 -12.32 -7.89 -5.42
CA ILE A 230 -11.99 -6.53 -5.84
C ILE A 230 -12.81 -6.09 -7.05
N THR A 231 -13.22 -7.04 -7.89
CA THR A 231 -14.05 -6.78 -9.08
C THR A 231 -15.48 -6.41 -8.73
N ASP A 232 -15.97 -6.79 -7.55
CA ASP A 232 -17.31 -6.41 -7.06
C ASP A 232 -17.29 -4.99 -6.45
N GLY A 233 -16.09 -4.41 -6.28
CA GLY A 233 -15.88 -3.15 -5.58
C GLY A 233 -16.00 -3.30 -4.05
N PHE A 234 -15.73 -2.20 -3.35
CA PHE A 234 -15.90 -2.09 -1.90
C PHE A 234 -17.19 -1.34 -1.58
N PRO A 235 -18.00 -1.80 -0.60
CA PRO A 235 -19.10 -1.01 -0.07
C PRO A 235 -18.62 0.35 0.41
N THR A 236 -19.39 1.41 0.13
CA THR A 236 -19.06 2.78 0.53
C THR A 236 -19.34 3.04 2.02
N GLU A 237 -20.13 2.18 2.64
CA GLU A 237 -20.30 2.14 4.09
C GLU A 237 -19.01 1.63 4.72
N VAL A 238 -18.48 2.41 5.64
CA VAL A 238 -17.26 2.09 6.39
C VAL A 238 -17.56 1.88 7.87
N SER A 239 -16.65 1.24 8.56
CA SER A 239 -16.75 1.05 10.03
C SER A 239 -16.76 2.39 10.78
N ALA A 240 -17.09 2.34 12.07
CA ALA A 240 -16.64 3.38 13.00
C ALA A 240 -15.11 3.52 12.94
N PRO A 241 -14.54 4.64 13.45
CA PRO A 241 -13.10 4.79 13.54
C PRO A 241 -12.44 3.59 14.25
N ILE A 242 -11.35 3.07 13.66
CA ILE A 242 -10.56 1.99 14.24
C ILE A 242 -9.39 2.53 15.07
N THR A 243 -9.14 3.83 15.00
CA THR A 243 -8.08 4.56 15.72
C THR A 243 -8.66 5.42 16.82
N GLY A 244 -7.81 5.82 17.78
CA GLY A 244 -8.18 6.68 18.91
C GLY A 244 -8.48 8.13 18.51
N ASN A 245 -8.68 8.98 19.52
CA ASN A 245 -8.96 10.41 19.32
C ASN A 245 -7.67 11.21 19.06
N TYR A 246 -7.01 10.90 17.97
CA TYR A 246 -5.83 11.59 17.46
C TYR A 246 -5.86 11.58 15.92
N TRP A 247 -5.15 12.50 15.31
CA TRP A 247 -5.05 12.55 13.86
C TRP A 247 -3.99 11.59 13.36
N CYS A 248 -4.35 10.77 12.38
CA CYS A 248 -3.44 9.81 11.76
C CYS A 248 -3.69 9.68 10.27
N GLU A 249 -2.69 9.14 9.57
CA GLU A 249 -2.71 8.93 8.12
C GLU A 249 -1.86 7.71 7.74
N GLY A 250 -1.87 7.34 6.46
CA GLY A 250 -0.99 6.34 5.91
C GLY A 250 -1.15 4.95 6.52
N PRO A 251 -2.34 4.32 6.43
CA PRO A 251 -2.53 2.97 6.95
C PRO A 251 -1.69 1.96 6.19
N ALA A 252 -0.97 1.11 6.92
CA ALA A 252 -0.23 -0.04 6.41
C ALA A 252 -0.74 -1.31 7.09
N PRO A 253 -1.77 -1.99 6.53
CA PRO A 253 -2.31 -3.21 7.10
C PRO A 253 -1.40 -4.41 6.85
N LEU A 254 -1.21 -5.24 7.88
CA LEU A 254 -0.42 -6.46 7.83
C LEU A 254 -1.03 -7.53 8.74
N PHE A 255 -1.10 -8.77 8.29
CA PHE A 255 -1.40 -9.90 9.16
C PHE A 255 -0.11 -10.44 9.80
N VAL A 256 -0.06 -10.41 11.14
CA VAL A 256 1.00 -10.99 11.96
C VAL A 256 0.35 -12.10 12.79
N ASP A 257 0.75 -13.35 12.58
CA ASP A 257 0.22 -14.56 13.26
C ASP A 257 -1.32 -14.60 13.28
N GLY A 258 -1.92 -14.24 12.15
CA GLY A 258 -3.37 -14.25 11.95
C GLY A 258 -4.14 -13.13 12.64
N THR A 259 -3.46 -12.17 13.26
CA THR A 259 -3.99 -10.92 13.79
C THR A 259 -3.73 -9.79 12.79
N LEU A 260 -4.73 -8.99 12.51
CA LEU A 260 -4.59 -7.81 11.65
C LEU A 260 -4.00 -6.65 12.45
N TYR A 261 -2.83 -6.19 12.02
CA TYR A 261 -2.20 -4.95 12.47
C TYR A 261 -2.46 -3.88 11.41
N VAL A 262 -2.70 -2.66 11.85
CA VAL A 262 -2.72 -1.47 10.98
C VAL A 262 -1.78 -0.46 11.58
N TYR A 263 -0.65 -0.24 10.93
CA TYR A 263 0.31 0.80 11.29
C TYR A 263 -0.09 2.11 10.64
N PHE A 264 0.28 3.25 11.25
CA PHE A 264 -0.07 4.58 10.73
C PHE A 264 0.82 5.68 11.28
N ASP A 265 0.88 6.80 10.57
CA ASP A 265 1.60 8.01 10.96
C ASP A 265 0.69 8.91 11.81
N LYS A 266 1.01 9.08 13.09
CA LYS A 266 0.43 10.10 13.98
C LYS A 266 1.13 11.43 13.71
N TYR A 267 0.92 11.97 12.52
CA TYR A 267 1.72 13.04 11.94
C TYR A 267 1.79 14.34 12.75
N ARG A 268 0.80 14.61 13.60
CA ARG A 268 0.84 15.75 14.53
C ARG A 268 1.72 15.49 15.75
N GLU A 269 1.89 14.23 16.12
CA GLU A 269 2.72 13.81 17.24
C GLU A 269 4.14 13.44 16.79
N HIS A 270 4.40 13.44 15.47
CA HIS A 270 5.67 12.98 14.88
C HIS A 270 6.07 11.57 15.36
N LYS A 271 5.07 10.69 15.48
CA LYS A 271 5.19 9.32 16.03
C LYS A 271 4.45 8.35 15.11
N TYR A 272 5.03 7.20 14.88
CA TYR A 272 4.33 6.09 14.25
C TYR A 272 3.56 5.31 15.31
N GLY A 273 2.37 4.83 14.98
CA GLY A 273 1.51 4.06 15.86
C GLY A 273 0.93 2.85 15.16
N ALA A 274 0.17 2.06 15.92
CA ALA A 274 -0.57 0.92 15.39
C ALA A 274 -1.81 0.61 16.22
N VAL A 275 -2.80 0.04 15.55
CA VAL A 275 -3.90 -0.71 16.17
C VAL A 275 -3.86 -2.16 15.69
N ARG A 276 -4.41 -3.09 16.48
CA ARG A 276 -4.55 -4.49 16.06
C ARG A 276 -5.93 -5.04 16.36
N SER A 277 -6.31 -6.08 15.61
CA SER A 277 -7.59 -6.78 15.78
C SER A 277 -7.47 -8.24 15.37
N ALA A 278 -7.97 -9.13 16.22
CA ALA A 278 -8.05 -10.56 15.92
C ALA A 278 -9.30 -10.95 15.12
N ASP A 279 -10.36 -10.12 15.17
CA ASP A 279 -11.67 -10.37 14.57
C ASP A 279 -12.08 -9.33 13.50
N GLY A 280 -11.25 -8.27 13.34
CA GLY A 280 -11.52 -7.15 12.46
C GLY A 280 -12.73 -6.29 12.87
N LYS A 281 -13.17 -6.39 14.12
CA LYS A 281 -14.28 -5.63 14.69
C LYS A 281 -13.89 -4.89 15.96
N SER A 282 -13.17 -5.57 16.84
CA SER A 282 -12.65 -5.02 18.09
C SER A 282 -11.20 -4.61 17.91
N TRP A 283 -10.84 -3.37 18.23
CA TRP A 283 -9.52 -2.80 17.98
C TRP A 283 -8.83 -2.41 19.27
N GLU A 284 -7.57 -2.78 19.39
CA GLU A 284 -6.68 -2.40 20.49
C GLU A 284 -5.63 -1.42 19.95
N ASP A 285 -5.50 -0.26 20.61
CA ASP A 285 -4.41 0.67 20.31
C ASP A 285 -3.12 0.19 20.98
N ILE A 286 -2.13 -0.13 20.15
CA ILE A 286 -0.81 -0.61 20.58
C ILE A 286 0.31 0.37 20.22
N SER A 287 -0.03 1.64 19.98
CA SER A 287 0.91 2.68 19.57
C SER A 287 2.09 2.85 20.51
N ASP A 288 1.93 2.53 21.80
CA ASP A 288 3.00 2.61 22.78
C ASP A 288 3.90 1.36 22.86
N THR A 289 3.52 0.30 22.15
CA THR A 289 4.27 -0.96 22.09
C THR A 289 5.05 -1.13 20.80
N VAL A 290 4.71 -0.39 19.75
CA VAL A 290 5.43 -0.44 18.48
C VAL A 290 6.58 0.56 18.46
N SER A 291 7.68 0.18 17.81
CA SER A 291 8.81 1.07 17.59
C SER A 291 9.23 1.09 16.13
N PHE A 292 9.43 2.28 15.58
CA PHE A 292 9.84 2.51 14.20
C PHE A 292 11.12 3.34 14.13
N PRO A 293 11.88 3.27 13.02
CA PRO A 293 12.99 4.18 12.79
C PRO A 293 12.56 5.63 12.92
N LYS A 294 13.43 6.46 13.46
CA LYS A 294 13.14 7.88 13.67
C LYS A 294 12.79 8.57 12.34
N GLY A 295 11.68 9.29 12.32
CA GLY A 295 11.24 10.05 11.16
C GLY A 295 10.50 9.24 10.11
N THR A 296 10.16 7.97 10.39
CA THR A 296 9.30 7.14 9.53
C THR A 296 7.99 7.87 9.22
N ARG A 297 7.67 7.92 7.94
CA ARG A 297 6.41 8.43 7.42
C ARG A 297 5.73 7.33 6.59
N HIS A 298 4.48 7.58 6.18
CA HIS A 298 3.61 6.70 5.42
C HIS A 298 4.34 5.77 4.44
N GLY A 299 4.01 4.48 4.48
CA GLY A 299 4.55 3.43 3.62
C GLY A 299 3.74 2.14 3.72
N THR A 300 4.31 1.04 3.28
CA THR A 300 3.61 -0.25 3.20
C THR A 300 4.36 -1.33 3.99
N ALA A 301 3.60 -2.11 4.77
CA ALA A 301 4.09 -3.31 5.45
C ALA A 301 3.79 -4.55 4.60
N PHE A 302 4.77 -5.43 4.42
CA PHE A 302 4.60 -6.64 3.61
C PHE A 302 5.49 -7.79 4.11
N PRO A 303 5.05 -9.06 3.92
CA PRO A 303 5.87 -10.21 4.28
C PRO A 303 7.00 -10.43 3.27
N VAL A 304 8.10 -11.02 3.74
CA VAL A 304 9.18 -11.53 2.91
C VAL A 304 9.61 -12.90 3.43
N ASP A 305 10.34 -13.66 2.60
CA ASP A 305 10.98 -14.89 3.07
C ASP A 305 12.26 -14.56 3.87
N GLU A 306 12.70 -15.54 4.67
CA GLU A 306 13.87 -15.42 5.52
C GLU A 306 15.16 -15.19 4.71
N GLU A 307 15.28 -15.81 3.52
CA GLU A 307 16.44 -15.64 2.64
C GLU A 307 16.57 -14.19 2.17
N THR A 308 15.45 -13.59 1.76
CA THR A 308 15.40 -12.17 1.38
C THR A 308 15.79 -11.26 2.55
N LEU A 309 15.26 -11.52 3.75
CA LEU A 309 15.60 -10.71 4.92
C LEU A 309 17.08 -10.84 5.28
N GLU A 310 17.62 -12.07 5.38
CA GLU A 310 19.02 -12.30 5.72
C GLU A 310 20.00 -11.70 4.69
N ARG A 311 19.60 -11.62 3.43
CA ARG A 311 20.35 -10.92 2.41
C ARG A 311 20.35 -9.41 2.63
N LEU A 312 19.22 -8.82 2.95
CA LEU A 312 19.09 -7.38 3.18
C LEU A 312 19.77 -6.93 4.47
N LYS A 313 19.80 -7.75 5.52
CA LYS A 313 20.54 -7.47 6.78
C LYS A 313 22.05 -7.36 6.60
N LYS A 314 22.60 -7.90 5.51
CA LYS A 314 24.05 -7.86 5.22
C LYS A 314 24.51 -6.58 4.52
N LEU A 315 23.59 -5.68 4.17
CA LEU A 315 23.88 -4.39 3.56
C LEU A 315 24.31 -3.37 4.62
#